data_86f4ee0a17abd2d365d50ae69610124f
#
_entry.id   86f4ee0a17abd2d365d50ae69610124f
#
_cell.length_a   1.000
_cell.length_b   1.000
_cell.length_c   1.000
_cell.angle_alpha   90.00
_cell.angle_beta   90.00
_cell.angle_gamma   90.00
#
_symmetry.space_group_name_H-M   'P 1'
#
loop_
_entity.id
_entity.type
_entity.pdbx_description
1 polymer ?
#
loop_
_entity_poly.entity_id
_entity_poly.type
_entity_poly.pdbx_seq_one_letter_code
_entity_poly.pdbx_strand_id
1 'polypeptide(L)'
;MLTTTSTATAMIIGATSQLSQALARQLSEQNVSLVLFVPDPNLLTEFCRTLPGEVSVYPLNIVEPETLITQLTIAWEQHNGAHLVIVNTGVNHYDAALPWPIEQDIIDVNVRGFAAISNCIFKLMCQQGYGQLAAINSIAGQRGGPNVAYHASKAFAVNYLQGLCMHAQRLKLPITISDIQLGLFDKAVLLNTRFLLSPIDKVATQILTALKKGKRRVYVTKRWRIVAWINRLLPEYIYNTRHWKPRKKS
;
A
#
# COMPACT_ATOMS: atom_id res chain seq x y z
N MET A 1 8.71 12.58 -38.29
CA MET A 1 8.74 11.53 -37.24
C MET A 1 8.17 12.15 -35.97
N LEU A 2 6.91 11.85 -35.69
CA LEU A 2 6.27 12.27 -34.46
C LEU A 2 6.82 11.39 -33.33
N THR A 3 7.66 11.94 -32.48
CA THR A 3 8.05 11.29 -31.22
C THR A 3 6.79 11.33 -30.34
N THR A 4 6.06 10.23 -30.30
CA THR A 4 5.04 9.98 -29.27
C THR A 4 5.76 9.97 -27.94
N THR A 5 5.67 11.06 -27.19
CA THR A 5 6.01 11.06 -25.77
C THR A 5 5.07 10.06 -25.11
N SER A 6 5.57 8.86 -24.82
CA SER A 6 4.84 7.83 -24.07
C SER A 6 4.40 8.45 -22.76
N THR A 7 3.10 8.59 -22.58
CA THR A 7 2.51 9.02 -21.31
C THR A 7 2.88 8.00 -20.22
N ALA A 8 3.36 8.47 -19.09
CA ALA A 8 3.71 7.57 -17.99
C ALA A 8 2.47 6.82 -17.51
N THR A 9 2.59 5.51 -17.28
CA THR A 9 1.52 4.66 -16.78
C THR A 9 1.72 4.38 -15.30
N ALA A 10 0.66 4.51 -14.50
CA ALA A 10 0.64 4.09 -13.10
C ALA A 10 -0.49 3.08 -12.85
N MET A 11 -0.16 2.00 -12.17
CA MET A 11 -1.12 0.99 -11.71
C MET A 11 -1.39 1.17 -10.22
N ILE A 12 -2.67 1.12 -9.81
CA ILE A 12 -3.07 1.21 -8.39
C ILE A 12 -3.89 -0.03 -8.05
N ILE A 13 -3.37 -0.87 -7.16
CA ILE A 13 -4.02 -2.09 -6.69
C ILE A 13 -4.66 -1.81 -5.34
N GLY A 14 -5.99 -2.01 -5.24
CA GLY A 14 -6.80 -1.59 -4.10
C GLY A 14 -7.29 -0.14 -4.26
N ALA A 15 -7.83 0.19 -5.43
CA ALA A 15 -8.20 1.56 -5.80
C ALA A 15 -9.51 2.06 -5.15
N THR A 16 -10.25 1.24 -4.41
CA THR A 16 -11.49 1.65 -3.72
C THR A 16 -11.26 2.58 -2.53
N SER A 17 -10.08 2.57 -1.91
CA SER A 17 -9.82 3.39 -0.73
C SER A 17 -9.74 4.88 -1.06
N GLN A 18 -10.18 5.73 -0.13
CA GLN A 18 -10.10 7.19 -0.29
C GLN A 18 -8.67 7.68 -0.59
N LEU A 19 -7.66 7.05 0.01
CA LEU A 19 -6.26 7.39 -0.26
C LEU A 19 -5.84 7.00 -1.68
N SER A 20 -6.24 5.82 -2.15
CA SER A 20 -5.97 5.40 -3.55
C SER A 20 -6.63 6.32 -4.54
N GLN A 21 -7.87 6.75 -4.29
CA GLN A 21 -8.58 7.70 -5.14
C GLN A 21 -7.90 9.08 -5.15
N ALA A 22 -7.42 9.56 -4.00
CA ALA A 22 -6.66 10.82 -3.93
C ALA A 22 -5.33 10.74 -4.69
N LEU A 23 -4.62 9.60 -4.60
CA LEU A 23 -3.40 9.33 -5.38
C LEU A 23 -3.71 9.27 -6.88
N ALA A 24 -4.77 8.56 -7.28
CA ALA A 24 -5.22 8.46 -8.67
C ALA A 24 -5.55 9.83 -9.25
N ARG A 25 -6.33 10.65 -8.53
CA ARG A 25 -6.67 12.02 -8.97
C ARG A 25 -5.43 12.86 -9.23
N GLN A 26 -4.51 12.91 -8.25
CA GLN A 26 -3.29 13.72 -8.40
C GLN A 26 -2.34 13.21 -9.49
N LEU A 27 -2.34 11.91 -9.79
CA LEU A 27 -1.59 11.34 -10.92
C LEU A 27 -2.26 11.69 -12.25
N SER A 28 -3.59 11.55 -12.35
CA SER A 28 -4.37 11.90 -13.54
C SER A 28 -4.22 13.39 -13.91
N GLU A 29 -4.24 14.28 -12.90
CA GLU A 29 -3.98 15.73 -13.07
C GLU A 29 -2.56 16.03 -13.60
N GLN A 30 -1.63 15.09 -13.50
CA GLN A 30 -0.28 15.17 -14.03
C GLN A 30 -0.12 14.46 -15.38
N ASN A 31 -1.23 14.14 -16.07
CA ASN A 31 -1.29 13.42 -17.36
C ASN A 31 -0.65 12.02 -17.29
N VAL A 32 -0.79 11.32 -16.15
CA VAL A 32 -0.39 9.93 -16.01
C VAL A 32 -1.60 9.05 -16.35
N SER A 33 -1.44 8.11 -17.29
CA SER A 33 -2.45 7.09 -17.58
C SER A 33 -2.62 6.13 -16.41
N LEU A 34 -3.86 5.83 -16.02
CA LEU A 34 -4.17 5.05 -14.83
C LEU A 34 -4.72 3.67 -15.17
N VAL A 35 -4.23 2.66 -14.46
CA VAL A 35 -4.78 1.30 -14.45
C VAL A 35 -5.16 0.97 -13.01
N LEU A 36 -6.44 0.85 -12.74
CA LEU A 36 -6.99 0.69 -11.40
C LEU A 36 -7.50 -0.73 -11.20
N PHE A 37 -7.14 -1.36 -10.10
CA PHE A 37 -7.56 -2.71 -9.75
C PHE A 37 -8.45 -2.70 -8.51
N VAL A 38 -9.62 -3.31 -8.62
CA VAL A 38 -10.65 -3.37 -7.57
C VAL A 38 -11.38 -4.71 -7.64
N PRO A 39 -12.04 -5.16 -6.54
CA PRO A 39 -12.83 -6.40 -6.62
C PRO A 39 -13.99 -6.32 -7.62
N ASP A 40 -14.67 -5.19 -7.69
CA ASP A 40 -15.77 -4.91 -8.62
C ASP A 40 -15.52 -3.55 -9.31
N PRO A 41 -15.32 -3.52 -10.65
CA PRO A 41 -15.12 -2.29 -11.41
C PRO A 41 -16.23 -1.25 -11.26
N ASN A 42 -17.46 -1.67 -11.00
CA ASN A 42 -18.60 -0.77 -10.82
C ASN A 42 -18.41 0.19 -9.64
N LEU A 43 -17.61 -0.19 -8.63
CA LEU A 43 -17.30 0.65 -7.47
C LEU A 43 -16.57 1.95 -7.82
N LEU A 44 -15.96 2.03 -9.00
CA LEU A 44 -15.20 3.21 -9.43
C LEU A 44 -15.85 3.98 -10.58
N THR A 45 -17.01 3.58 -11.08
CA THR A 45 -17.65 4.18 -12.25
C THR A 45 -17.78 5.70 -12.13
N GLU A 46 -18.36 6.19 -11.03
CA GLU A 46 -18.52 7.63 -10.80
C GLU A 46 -17.18 8.33 -10.56
N PHE A 47 -16.28 7.68 -9.82
CA PHE A 47 -14.96 8.24 -9.57
C PHE A 47 -14.16 8.43 -10.87
N CYS A 48 -14.15 7.43 -11.74
CA CYS A 48 -13.43 7.52 -13.03
C CYS A 48 -13.94 8.65 -13.94
N ARG A 49 -15.24 8.96 -13.90
CA ARG A 49 -15.80 10.10 -14.64
C ARG A 49 -15.26 11.47 -14.20
N THR A 50 -14.73 11.55 -12.98
CA THR A 50 -14.15 12.80 -12.45
C THR A 50 -12.68 13.00 -12.82
N LEU A 51 -12.04 11.98 -13.41
CA LEU A 51 -10.62 12.02 -13.73
C LEU A 51 -10.38 12.60 -15.13
N PRO A 52 -9.43 13.54 -15.30
CA PRO A 52 -9.20 14.20 -16.58
C PRO A 52 -8.46 13.33 -17.61
N GLY A 53 -7.77 12.28 -17.19
CA GLY A 53 -6.90 11.45 -18.03
C GLY A 53 -7.49 10.08 -18.37
N GLU A 54 -6.72 9.29 -19.11
CA GLU A 54 -7.08 7.90 -19.44
C GLU A 54 -7.08 7.02 -18.20
N VAL A 55 -8.16 6.24 -18.02
CA VAL A 55 -8.34 5.33 -16.91
C VAL A 55 -8.90 4.01 -17.40
N SER A 56 -8.21 2.92 -17.07
CA SER A 56 -8.71 1.55 -17.23
C SER A 56 -8.95 0.93 -15.87
N VAL A 57 -10.05 0.18 -15.73
CA VAL A 57 -10.40 -0.49 -14.47
C VAL A 57 -10.51 -1.99 -14.71
N TYR A 58 -9.85 -2.77 -13.85
CA TYR A 58 -9.81 -4.22 -13.93
C TYR A 58 -10.32 -4.86 -12.63
N PRO A 59 -11.09 -5.96 -12.73
CA PRO A 59 -11.41 -6.76 -11.57
C PRO A 59 -10.15 -7.46 -11.04
N LEU A 60 -10.02 -7.57 -9.72
CA LEU A 60 -8.92 -8.30 -9.10
C LEU A 60 -9.37 -8.95 -7.79
N ASN A 61 -9.34 -10.28 -7.75
CA ASN A 61 -9.52 -11.03 -6.52
C ASN A 61 -8.18 -11.33 -5.86
N ILE A 62 -7.92 -10.69 -4.72
CA ILE A 62 -6.61 -10.75 -4.04
C ILE A 62 -6.37 -12.10 -3.36
N VAL A 63 -7.43 -12.82 -2.99
CA VAL A 63 -7.31 -14.10 -2.26
C VAL A 63 -7.12 -15.30 -3.18
N GLU A 64 -7.09 -15.11 -4.50
CA GLU A 64 -6.86 -16.14 -5.51
C GLU A 64 -5.55 -15.85 -6.30
N PRO A 65 -4.38 -16.27 -5.80
CA PRO A 65 -3.08 -15.86 -6.35
C PRO A 65 -2.87 -16.21 -7.83
N GLU A 66 -3.36 -17.36 -8.29
CA GLU A 66 -3.19 -17.79 -9.69
C GLU A 66 -3.96 -16.89 -10.65
N THR A 67 -5.24 -16.65 -10.34
CA THR A 67 -6.10 -15.73 -11.10
C THR A 67 -5.56 -14.31 -11.05
N LEU A 68 -5.15 -13.84 -9.86
CA LEU A 68 -4.57 -12.53 -9.63
C LEU A 68 -3.31 -12.31 -10.49
N ILE A 69 -2.38 -13.26 -10.52
CA ILE A 69 -1.14 -13.16 -11.29
C ILE A 69 -1.47 -13.07 -12.78
N THR A 70 -2.41 -13.89 -13.27
CA THR A 70 -2.86 -13.87 -14.66
C THR A 70 -3.48 -12.51 -15.03
N GLN A 71 -4.38 -11.98 -14.20
CA GLN A 71 -5.03 -10.69 -14.44
C GLN A 71 -4.03 -9.53 -14.45
N LEU A 72 -3.08 -9.50 -13.51
CA LEU A 72 -2.03 -8.49 -13.47
C LEU A 72 -1.13 -8.54 -14.70
N THR A 73 -0.78 -9.75 -15.16
CA THR A 73 0.06 -9.94 -16.35
C THR A 73 -0.66 -9.46 -17.62
N ILE A 74 -1.92 -9.84 -17.81
CA ILE A 74 -2.74 -9.37 -18.95
C ILE A 74 -2.82 -7.84 -18.98
N ALA A 75 -3.17 -7.22 -17.85
CA ALA A 75 -3.25 -5.76 -17.78
C ALA A 75 -1.89 -5.10 -18.03
N TRP A 76 -0.80 -5.70 -17.54
CA TRP A 76 0.55 -5.20 -17.78
C TRP A 76 0.89 -5.18 -19.27
N GLU A 77 0.59 -6.27 -19.99
CA GLU A 77 0.84 -6.40 -21.44
C GLU A 77 -0.03 -5.42 -22.24
N GLN A 78 -1.32 -5.30 -21.90
CA GLN A 78 -2.26 -4.39 -22.57
C GLN A 78 -1.85 -2.92 -22.48
N HIS A 79 -1.17 -2.53 -21.39
CA HIS A 79 -0.71 -1.16 -21.17
C HIS A 79 0.78 -0.95 -21.45
N ASN A 80 1.47 -1.95 -22.06
CA ASN A 80 2.91 -1.90 -22.33
C ASN A 80 3.74 -1.61 -21.07
N GLY A 81 3.32 -2.16 -19.94
CA GLY A 81 3.99 -2.02 -18.66
C GLY A 81 3.54 -0.81 -17.83
N ALA A 82 4.25 -0.58 -16.73
CA ALA A 82 4.00 0.56 -15.85
C ALA A 82 5.28 1.16 -15.27
N HIS A 83 5.30 2.47 -15.13
CA HIS A 83 6.39 3.23 -14.49
C HIS A 83 6.28 3.19 -12.96
N LEU A 84 5.05 3.20 -12.46
CA LEU A 84 4.73 3.18 -11.04
C LEU A 84 3.60 2.18 -10.74
N VAL A 85 3.81 1.31 -9.76
CA VAL A 85 2.75 0.48 -9.21
C VAL A 85 2.59 0.79 -7.72
N ILE A 86 1.37 1.15 -7.32
CA ILE A 86 1.01 1.41 -5.92
C ILE A 86 0.13 0.26 -5.43
N VAL A 87 0.62 -0.49 -4.44
CA VAL A 87 -0.14 -1.54 -3.76
C VAL A 87 -0.72 -0.97 -2.47
N ASN A 88 -2.02 -0.77 -2.45
CA ASN A 88 -2.78 -0.28 -1.30
C ASN A 88 -3.88 -1.26 -0.93
N THR A 89 -3.48 -2.51 -0.72
CA THR A 89 -4.36 -3.60 -0.33
C THR A 89 -4.19 -3.92 1.15
N GLY A 90 -5.26 -4.35 1.77
CA GLY A 90 -5.21 -4.85 3.13
C GLY A 90 -6.51 -4.64 3.89
N VAL A 91 -6.80 -5.60 4.74
CA VAL A 91 -7.93 -5.58 5.68
C VAL A 91 -7.39 -5.41 7.10
N ASN A 92 -8.22 -4.84 7.94
CA ASN A 92 -7.92 -4.59 9.34
C ASN A 92 -9.19 -4.84 10.17
N HIS A 93 -9.43 -6.09 10.51
CA HIS A 93 -10.51 -6.51 11.38
C HIS A 93 -9.95 -6.76 12.77
N TYR A 94 -10.65 -6.29 13.80
CA TYR A 94 -10.24 -6.50 15.18
C TYR A 94 -11.36 -7.19 15.96
N ASP A 95 -11.03 -8.33 16.55
CA ASP A 95 -11.84 -8.99 17.55
C ASP A 95 -10.94 -9.44 18.71
N ALA A 96 -11.33 -9.10 19.93
CA ALA A 96 -10.54 -9.42 21.13
C ALA A 96 -10.51 -10.93 21.43
N ALA A 97 -11.46 -11.71 20.90
CA ALA A 97 -11.52 -13.16 21.03
C ALA A 97 -10.59 -13.89 20.04
N LEU A 98 -10.00 -13.16 19.08
CA LEU A 98 -9.10 -13.69 18.04
C LEU A 98 -9.71 -14.89 17.28
N PRO A 99 -10.94 -14.83 16.77
CA PRO A 99 -11.52 -15.96 16.06
C PRO A 99 -10.73 -16.24 14.78
N TRP A 100 -10.40 -17.50 14.55
CA TRP A 100 -9.57 -17.92 13.42
C TRP A 100 -10.02 -17.39 12.05
N PRO A 101 -11.31 -17.34 11.69
CA PRO A 101 -11.74 -16.82 10.39
C PRO A 101 -11.31 -15.35 10.15
N ILE A 102 -11.29 -14.50 11.19
CA ILE A 102 -10.82 -13.11 11.08
C ILE A 102 -9.31 -13.05 10.92
N GLU A 103 -8.56 -13.82 11.71
CA GLU A 103 -7.10 -13.91 11.58
C GLU A 103 -6.71 -14.44 10.19
N GLN A 104 -7.43 -15.49 9.71
CA GLN A 104 -7.22 -16.09 8.40
C GLN A 104 -7.46 -15.07 7.27
N ASP A 105 -8.57 -14.32 7.29
CA ASP A 105 -8.86 -13.30 6.27
C ASP A 105 -7.73 -12.26 6.19
N ILE A 106 -7.24 -11.80 7.35
CA ILE A 106 -6.10 -10.87 7.38
C ILE A 106 -4.84 -11.50 6.78
N ILE A 107 -4.56 -12.77 7.06
CA ILE A 107 -3.39 -13.47 6.52
C ILE A 107 -3.53 -13.66 5.01
N ASP A 108 -4.70 -14.11 4.54
CA ASP A 108 -4.94 -14.35 3.12
C ASP A 108 -4.81 -13.07 2.28
N VAL A 109 -5.38 -11.96 2.74
CA VAL A 109 -5.31 -10.69 2.02
C VAL A 109 -3.95 -10.00 2.21
N ASN A 110 -3.51 -9.81 3.47
CA ASN A 110 -2.36 -8.93 3.77
C ASN A 110 -1.01 -9.64 3.64
N VAL A 111 -0.97 -10.96 3.64
CA VAL A 111 0.27 -11.74 3.51
C VAL A 111 0.30 -12.44 2.17
N ARG A 112 -0.59 -13.41 1.94
CA ARG A 112 -0.60 -14.22 0.73
C ARG A 112 -0.88 -13.39 -0.53
N GLY A 113 -1.96 -12.63 -0.53
CA GLY A 113 -2.32 -11.75 -1.65
C GLY A 113 -1.29 -10.65 -1.88
N PHE A 114 -0.82 -9.98 -0.82
CA PHE A 114 0.22 -8.96 -0.92
C PHE A 114 1.54 -9.52 -1.51
N ALA A 115 1.95 -10.72 -1.08
CA ALA A 115 3.16 -11.36 -1.60
C ALA A 115 3.01 -11.73 -3.07
N ALA A 116 1.86 -12.29 -3.48
CA ALA A 116 1.56 -12.64 -4.86
C ALA A 116 1.61 -11.41 -5.78
N ILE A 117 0.94 -10.30 -5.40
CA ILE A 117 0.97 -9.03 -6.11
C ILE A 117 2.41 -8.52 -6.24
N SER A 118 3.10 -8.39 -5.12
CA SER A 118 4.43 -7.78 -5.09
C SER A 118 5.46 -8.58 -5.86
N ASN A 119 5.40 -9.93 -5.80
CA ASN A 119 6.24 -10.83 -6.57
C ASN A 119 5.96 -10.73 -8.06
N CYS A 120 4.70 -10.78 -8.48
CA CYS A 120 4.28 -10.67 -9.87
C CYS A 120 4.78 -9.35 -10.47
N ILE A 121 4.44 -8.23 -9.86
CA ILE A 121 4.84 -6.89 -10.32
C ILE A 121 6.36 -6.73 -10.36
N PHE A 122 7.07 -7.24 -9.35
CA PHE A 122 8.53 -7.19 -9.35
C PHE A 122 9.13 -7.95 -10.53
N LYS A 123 8.63 -9.15 -10.85
CA LYS A 123 9.07 -9.94 -12.02
C LYS A 123 8.79 -9.20 -13.32
N LEU A 124 7.61 -8.63 -13.48
CA LEU A 124 7.25 -7.84 -14.65
C LEU A 124 8.16 -6.61 -14.82
N MET A 125 8.47 -5.90 -13.73
CA MET A 125 9.44 -4.81 -13.74
C MET A 125 10.86 -5.28 -14.08
N CYS A 126 11.27 -6.48 -13.64
CA CYS A 126 12.56 -7.04 -14.02
C CYS A 126 12.63 -7.33 -15.52
N GLN A 127 11.58 -7.84 -16.13
CA GLN A 127 11.49 -8.08 -17.58
C GLN A 127 11.47 -6.75 -18.35
N GLN A 128 10.75 -5.74 -17.83
CA GLN A 128 10.73 -4.38 -18.39
C GLN A 128 12.08 -3.67 -18.28
N GLY A 129 12.89 -4.01 -17.29
CA GLY A 129 14.19 -3.42 -17.02
C GLY A 129 14.17 -2.18 -16.11
N TYR A 130 13.01 -1.67 -15.70
CA TYR A 130 12.86 -0.52 -14.82
C TYR A 130 11.48 -0.51 -14.12
N GLY A 131 11.31 0.35 -13.13
CA GLY A 131 10.02 0.60 -12.51
C GLY A 131 10.09 1.05 -11.05
N GLN A 132 8.95 1.44 -10.52
CA GLN A 132 8.81 1.76 -9.10
C GLN A 132 7.61 1.00 -8.51
N LEU A 133 7.87 0.12 -7.56
CA LEU A 133 6.87 -0.56 -6.75
C LEU A 133 6.76 0.14 -5.38
N ALA A 134 5.61 0.71 -5.09
CA ALA A 134 5.31 1.35 -3.82
C ALA A 134 4.21 0.58 -3.09
N ALA A 135 4.42 0.22 -1.83
CA ALA A 135 3.38 -0.39 -1.02
C ALA A 135 2.96 0.53 0.12
N ILE A 136 1.65 0.71 0.26
CA ILE A 136 1.05 1.41 1.39
C ILE A 136 0.99 0.45 2.57
N ASN A 137 1.84 0.72 3.54
CA ASN A 137 2.02 -0.07 4.74
C ASN A 137 1.63 0.75 5.99
N SER A 138 1.93 0.25 7.17
CA SER A 138 1.60 0.88 8.45
C SER A 138 2.76 0.83 9.42
N ILE A 139 2.84 1.81 10.31
CA ILE A 139 3.72 1.75 11.49
C ILE A 139 3.39 0.57 12.42
N ALA A 140 2.21 -0.04 12.29
CA ALA A 140 1.83 -1.26 13.00
C ALA A 140 2.80 -2.42 12.74
N GLY A 141 3.47 -2.43 11.57
CA GLY A 141 4.48 -3.42 11.25
C GLY A 141 5.81 -3.27 12.02
N GLN A 142 5.95 -2.28 12.89
CA GLN A 142 7.19 -2.08 13.66
C GLN A 142 7.28 -2.99 14.89
N ARG A 143 6.13 -3.35 15.48
CA ARG A 143 6.02 -4.23 16.67
C ARG A 143 4.66 -4.92 16.70
N GLY A 144 4.57 -6.02 17.49
CA GLY A 144 3.31 -6.68 17.79
C GLY A 144 2.31 -5.73 18.46
N GLY A 145 1.03 -6.03 18.34
CA GLY A 145 -0.05 -5.27 18.95
C GLY A 145 -1.32 -6.09 19.13
N PRO A 146 -2.38 -5.53 19.72
CA PRO A 146 -3.59 -6.28 20.08
C PRO A 146 -4.34 -6.89 18.88
N ASN A 147 -4.23 -6.30 17.70
CA ASN A 147 -4.70 -6.91 16.45
C ASN A 147 -3.57 -7.76 15.89
N VAL A 148 -3.52 -9.04 16.29
CA VAL A 148 -2.34 -9.90 16.17
C VAL A 148 -1.97 -10.13 14.70
N ALA A 149 -2.86 -10.70 13.89
CA ALA A 149 -2.58 -10.98 12.48
C ALA A 149 -2.30 -9.68 11.69
N TYR A 150 -3.01 -8.60 11.98
CA TYR A 150 -2.78 -7.32 11.31
C TYR A 150 -1.35 -6.78 11.54
N HIS A 151 -0.90 -6.72 12.81
CA HIS A 151 0.46 -6.24 13.12
C HIS A 151 1.51 -7.16 12.51
N ALA A 152 1.33 -8.48 12.62
CA ALA A 152 2.21 -9.46 12.03
C ALA A 152 2.26 -9.35 10.49
N SER A 153 1.10 -9.16 9.84
CA SER A 153 1.04 -8.98 8.38
C SER A 153 1.76 -7.73 7.89
N LYS A 154 1.67 -6.63 8.66
CA LYS A 154 2.38 -5.40 8.31
C LYS A 154 3.90 -5.50 8.55
N ALA A 155 4.34 -6.28 9.54
CA ALA A 155 5.75 -6.64 9.72
C ALA A 155 6.26 -7.53 8.57
N PHE A 156 5.47 -8.51 8.14
CA PHE A 156 5.77 -9.30 6.94
C PHE A 156 6.01 -8.40 5.73
N ALA A 157 5.10 -7.45 5.44
CA ALA A 157 5.23 -6.54 4.31
C ALA A 157 6.52 -5.71 4.37
N VAL A 158 6.93 -5.20 5.56
CA VAL A 158 8.21 -4.48 5.75
C VAL A 158 9.39 -5.34 5.31
N ASN A 159 9.45 -6.60 5.80
CA ASN A 159 10.55 -7.51 5.49
C ASN A 159 10.54 -7.93 4.01
N TYR A 160 9.37 -8.22 3.47
CA TYR A 160 9.22 -8.65 2.08
C TYR A 160 9.69 -7.56 1.10
N LEU A 161 9.27 -6.30 1.30
CA LEU A 161 9.71 -5.17 0.49
C LEU A 161 11.22 -4.91 0.63
N GLN A 162 11.79 -5.10 1.82
CA GLN A 162 13.23 -5.00 2.02
C GLN A 162 13.97 -6.08 1.22
N GLY A 163 13.47 -7.31 1.21
CA GLY A 163 14.01 -8.41 0.42
C GLY A 163 13.97 -8.11 -1.08
N LEU A 164 12.83 -7.64 -1.61
CA LEU A 164 12.72 -7.23 -3.02
C LEU A 164 13.71 -6.13 -3.38
N CYS A 165 13.92 -5.15 -2.48
CA CYS A 165 14.89 -4.10 -2.70
C CYS A 165 16.33 -4.63 -2.79
N MET A 166 16.70 -5.56 -1.92
CA MET A 166 18.03 -6.21 -1.98
C MET A 166 18.17 -7.01 -3.28
N HIS A 167 17.10 -7.65 -3.73
CA HIS A 167 17.09 -8.41 -4.98
C HIS A 167 17.26 -7.50 -6.20
N ALA A 168 16.55 -6.38 -6.27
CA ALA A 168 16.72 -5.37 -7.32
C ALA A 168 18.17 -4.86 -7.39
N GLN A 169 18.79 -4.60 -6.23
CA GLN A 169 20.20 -4.18 -6.18
C GLN A 169 21.17 -5.24 -6.71
N ARG A 170 20.92 -6.52 -6.39
CA ARG A 170 21.72 -7.65 -6.92
C ARG A 170 21.63 -7.77 -8.44
N LEU A 171 20.44 -7.56 -8.98
CA LEU A 171 20.21 -7.57 -10.42
C LEU A 171 20.74 -6.31 -11.14
N LYS A 172 21.15 -5.29 -10.37
CA LYS A 172 21.62 -3.99 -10.90
C LYS A 172 20.57 -3.30 -11.80
N LEU A 173 19.28 -3.55 -11.55
CA LEU A 173 18.19 -2.93 -12.29
C LEU A 173 17.73 -1.63 -11.62
N PRO A 174 17.35 -0.61 -12.41
CA PRO A 174 16.81 0.65 -11.91
C PRO A 174 15.35 0.48 -11.45
N ILE A 175 15.14 -0.46 -10.51
CA ILE A 175 13.86 -0.71 -9.88
C ILE A 175 13.89 -0.15 -8.46
N THR A 176 12.96 0.75 -8.16
CA THR A 176 12.80 1.33 -6.82
C THR A 176 11.68 0.64 -6.06
N ILE A 177 11.98 0.17 -4.86
CA ILE A 177 10.98 -0.40 -3.94
C ILE A 177 10.74 0.59 -2.81
N SER A 178 9.51 1.06 -2.65
CA SER A 178 9.12 2.08 -1.67
C SER A 178 8.13 1.52 -0.64
N ASP A 179 8.51 1.55 0.63
CA ASP A 179 7.70 1.17 1.78
C ASP A 179 7.12 2.45 2.41
N ILE A 180 5.81 2.67 2.22
CA ILE A 180 5.09 3.86 2.71
C ILE A 180 4.45 3.53 4.05
N GLN A 181 5.07 3.96 5.13
CA GLN A 181 4.64 3.73 6.51
C GLN A 181 3.61 4.78 6.93
N LEU A 182 2.34 4.41 6.86
CA LEU A 182 1.27 5.28 7.36
C LEU A 182 1.16 5.20 8.88
N GLY A 183 0.93 6.34 9.50
CA GLY A 183 0.42 6.40 10.87
C GLY A 183 -1.08 6.10 10.91
N LEU A 184 -1.67 6.15 12.10
CA LEU A 184 -3.10 5.95 12.28
C LEU A 184 -3.90 7.07 11.60
N PHE A 185 -4.83 6.69 10.72
CA PHE A 185 -5.76 7.60 10.03
C PHE A 185 -7.19 7.49 10.58
N ASP A 186 -7.48 6.50 11.41
CA ASP A 186 -8.84 6.20 11.80
C ASP A 186 -9.30 7.11 12.95
N LYS A 187 -10.39 7.85 12.68
CA LYS A 187 -11.06 8.71 13.67
C LYS A 187 -11.60 7.91 14.88
N ALA A 188 -11.85 6.61 14.72
CA ALA A 188 -12.49 5.78 15.75
C ALA A 188 -11.56 5.41 16.92
N VAL A 189 -10.25 5.42 16.73
CA VAL A 189 -9.28 4.93 17.74
C VAL A 189 -8.69 6.07 18.60
N LEU A 190 -8.82 7.33 18.17
CA LEU A 190 -8.13 8.46 18.80
C LEU A 190 -9.08 9.62 19.11
N LEU A 191 -9.92 9.45 20.12
CA LEU A 191 -10.85 10.49 20.61
C LEU A 191 -10.18 11.82 21.02
N ASN A 192 -8.85 11.92 21.05
CA ASN A 192 -8.14 13.13 21.53
C ASN A 192 -6.92 13.58 20.71
N THR A 193 -6.69 13.05 19.49
CA THR A 193 -5.49 13.41 18.73
C THR A 193 -5.77 14.03 17.36
N ARG A 194 -6.56 15.12 17.33
CA ARG A 194 -6.71 15.99 16.13
C ARG A 194 -5.35 16.43 15.56
N PHE A 195 -4.31 16.44 16.39
CA PHE A 195 -2.95 16.84 16.02
C PHE A 195 -2.23 15.86 15.08
N LEU A 196 -2.64 14.59 15.02
CA LEU A 196 -2.00 13.55 14.19
C LEU A 196 -2.73 13.27 12.87
N LEU A 197 -3.92 13.83 12.69
CA LEU A 197 -4.73 13.67 11.48
C LEU A 197 -4.27 14.68 10.42
N SER A 198 -4.06 14.20 9.21
CA SER A 198 -3.81 15.04 8.03
C SER A 198 -4.89 14.81 7.00
N PRO A 199 -5.33 15.86 6.26
CA PRO A 199 -6.21 15.69 5.12
C PRO A 199 -5.64 14.68 4.12
N ILE A 200 -6.49 13.82 3.56
CA ILE A 200 -6.08 12.72 2.67
C ILE A 200 -5.29 13.26 1.46
N ASP A 201 -5.71 14.38 0.89
CA ASP A 201 -5.01 14.98 -0.25
C ASP A 201 -3.58 15.41 0.10
N LYS A 202 -3.35 15.96 1.29
CA LYS A 202 -1.99 16.27 1.77
C LYS A 202 -1.15 15.01 1.97
N VAL A 203 -1.77 13.93 2.42
CA VAL A 203 -1.13 12.62 2.56
C VAL A 203 -0.73 12.09 1.18
N ALA A 204 -1.65 12.10 0.22
CA ALA A 204 -1.38 11.70 -1.17
C ALA A 204 -0.24 12.53 -1.78
N THR A 205 -0.25 13.86 -1.62
CA THR A 205 0.82 14.74 -2.09
C THR A 205 2.17 14.40 -1.47
N GLN A 206 2.22 14.11 -0.15
CA GLN A 206 3.47 13.72 0.53
C GLN A 206 3.99 12.38 0.00
N ILE A 207 3.10 11.42 -0.26
CA ILE A 207 3.46 10.12 -0.85
C ILE A 207 4.05 10.33 -2.24
N LEU A 208 3.32 10.97 -3.15
CA LEU A 208 3.76 11.19 -4.53
C LEU A 208 5.08 11.97 -4.59
N THR A 209 5.23 13.01 -3.75
CA THR A 209 6.50 13.76 -3.64
C THR A 209 7.65 12.86 -3.20
N ALA A 210 7.41 11.93 -2.29
CA ALA A 210 8.45 11.00 -1.83
C ALA A 210 8.78 9.95 -2.90
N LEU A 211 7.77 9.45 -3.63
CA LEU A 211 7.94 8.52 -4.75
C LEU A 211 8.74 9.15 -5.88
N LYS A 212 8.44 10.39 -6.28
CA LYS A 212 9.22 11.15 -7.27
C LYS A 212 10.71 11.28 -6.90
N LYS A 213 11.02 11.27 -5.59
CA LYS A 213 12.41 11.33 -5.08
C LYS A 213 13.04 9.94 -4.91
N GLY A 214 12.41 8.88 -5.34
CA GLY A 214 12.90 7.50 -5.21
C GLY A 214 13.11 7.04 -3.76
N LYS A 215 12.36 7.58 -2.79
CA LYS A 215 12.56 7.22 -1.37
C LYS A 215 12.10 5.81 -1.08
N ARG A 216 12.99 5.00 -0.49
CA ARG A 216 12.73 3.60 -0.15
C ARG A 216 11.83 3.42 1.07
N ARG A 217 11.94 4.26 2.10
CA ARG A 217 11.08 4.24 3.28
C ARG A 217 10.56 5.63 3.58
N VAL A 218 9.25 5.75 3.68
CA VAL A 218 8.56 7.03 3.86
C VAL A 218 7.59 6.92 5.02
N TYR A 219 7.75 7.77 6.02
CA TYR A 219 6.77 7.90 7.11
C TYR A 219 5.82 9.06 6.80
N VAL A 220 4.55 8.77 6.72
CA VAL A 220 3.49 9.76 6.47
C VAL A 220 2.55 9.78 7.68
N THR A 221 2.42 10.90 8.38
CA THR A 221 3.19 12.15 8.23
C THR A 221 4.55 12.03 8.92
N LYS A 222 5.46 12.98 8.68
CA LYS A 222 6.85 12.92 9.24
C LYS A 222 6.91 12.72 10.76
N ARG A 223 5.89 13.14 11.50
CA ARG A 223 5.77 12.97 12.96
C ARG A 223 5.73 11.51 13.39
N TRP A 224 5.13 10.65 12.58
CA TRP A 224 5.06 9.23 12.84
C TRP A 224 6.42 8.53 12.79
N ARG A 225 7.42 9.13 12.15
CA ARG A 225 8.79 8.62 12.18
C ARG A 225 9.36 8.60 13.61
N ILE A 226 9.08 9.66 14.39
CA ILE A 226 9.53 9.76 15.79
C ILE A 226 8.79 8.71 16.64
N VAL A 227 7.48 8.59 16.47
CA VAL A 227 6.66 7.60 17.18
C VAL A 227 7.11 6.17 16.86
N ALA A 228 7.35 5.86 15.58
CA ALA A 228 7.84 4.55 15.15
C ALA A 228 9.22 4.25 15.76
N TRP A 229 10.12 5.23 15.78
CA TRP A 229 11.45 5.09 16.36
C TRP A 229 11.41 4.87 17.88
N ILE A 230 10.62 5.66 18.60
CA ILE A 230 10.41 5.47 20.05
C ILE A 230 9.83 4.07 20.32
N ASN A 231 8.76 3.67 19.60
CA ASN A 231 8.15 2.36 19.77
C ASN A 231 9.14 1.21 19.55
N ARG A 232 10.04 1.36 18.58
CA ARG A 232 11.06 0.33 18.28
C ARG A 232 12.10 0.20 19.39
N LEU A 233 12.44 1.29 20.08
CA LEU A 233 13.47 1.31 21.12
C LEU A 233 12.92 1.01 22.52
N LEU A 234 11.61 1.11 22.73
CA LEU A 234 11.02 0.81 24.04
C LEU A 234 11.29 -0.64 24.45
N PRO A 235 11.81 -0.89 25.67
CA PRO A 235 11.90 -2.23 26.21
C PRO A 235 10.54 -2.94 26.19
N GLU A 236 10.55 -4.24 25.99
CA GLU A 236 9.34 -5.04 25.79
C GLU A 236 8.36 -4.93 26.97
N TYR A 237 8.86 -4.96 28.20
CA TYR A 237 8.03 -4.86 29.39
C TYR A 237 7.30 -3.50 29.48
N ILE A 238 7.90 -2.39 29.00
CA ILE A 238 7.24 -1.08 28.95
C ILE A 238 6.22 -1.05 27.82
N TYR A 239 6.57 -1.63 26.68
CA TYR A 239 5.68 -1.64 25.51
C TYR A 239 4.40 -2.44 25.78
N ASN A 240 4.52 -3.62 26.39
CA ASN A 240 3.41 -4.52 26.65
C ASN A 240 2.41 -3.94 27.68
N THR A 241 2.87 -3.17 28.67
CA THR A 241 1.98 -2.54 29.66
C THR A 241 1.15 -1.38 29.10
N ARG A 242 1.53 -0.78 27.98
CA ARG A 242 0.78 0.36 27.37
C ARG A 242 -0.63 0.01 26.91
N HIS A 243 -0.88 -1.24 26.60
CA HIS A 243 -2.15 -1.71 26.06
C HIS A 243 -3.04 -2.39 27.11
N TRP A 244 -2.58 -2.50 28.35
CA TRP A 244 -3.24 -3.30 29.39
C TRP A 244 -4.10 -2.48 30.35
N LYS A 245 -4.74 -1.41 29.91
CA LYS A 245 -5.81 -0.82 30.70
C LYS A 245 -7.13 -1.45 30.27
N PRO A 246 -7.76 -2.31 31.13
CA PRO A 246 -9.09 -2.80 30.85
C PRO A 246 -10.03 -1.58 30.72
N ARG A 247 -10.82 -1.50 29.65
CA ARG A 247 -11.91 -0.53 29.56
C ARG A 247 -12.81 -0.79 30.76
N LYS A 248 -12.98 0.21 31.63
CA LYS A 248 -14.07 0.18 32.60
C LYS A 248 -15.35 0.03 31.80
N LYS A 249 -16.09 -1.06 32.06
CA LYS A 249 -17.46 -1.22 31.60
C LYS A 249 -18.25 -0.07 32.25
N SER A 250 -18.72 0.87 31.44
CA SER A 250 -19.80 1.79 31.80
C SER A 250 -21.12 1.12 31.52
#